data_01986540feeaec456fbb3e778936b430
#
_entry.id   01986540feeaec456fbb3e778936b430
#
_cell.length_a   1.000
_cell.length_b   1.000
_cell.length_c   1.000
_cell.angle_alpha   90.00
_cell.angle_beta   90.00
_cell.angle_gamma   90.00
#
_symmetry.space_group_name_H-M   'P 1'
#
loop_
_entity.id
_entity.type
_entity.pdbx_description
1 polymer ?
#
loop_
_entity_poly.entity_id
_entity_poly.type
_entity_poly.pdbx_seq_one_letter_code
_entity_poly.pdbx_strand_id
1 'polypeptide(L)'
;MAKKKKILIRIGSLRHGGAEKVLVTFLKNLPKDKYEIDLLLNLYSGKYLAEVPDFVNVLYLNKGEMITTNRLQDIPVKAFRVIYQKVLKIFPALLYQYILKGKKYDVEFAAIHGFRDEILDSPQKSSKKLIWIHNDLKKTEFHNYTDEEFRKFFGFDKIMVISEKIQQDFEVLAKNEEEK
;
A
#
# COMPACT_ATOMS: atom_id res chain seq x y z
N MET A 1 -11.88 26.23 11.37
CA MET A 1 -11.49 25.35 10.23
C MET A 1 -11.79 23.91 10.58
N ALA A 2 -12.37 23.14 9.69
CA ALA A 2 -12.61 21.72 9.93
C ALA A 2 -11.26 20.98 10.06
N LYS A 3 -11.19 20.01 10.99
CA LYS A 3 -9.99 19.18 11.18
C LYS A 3 -9.73 18.35 9.93
N LYS A 4 -8.51 18.41 9.39
CA LYS A 4 -8.11 17.60 8.23
C LYS A 4 -8.16 16.12 8.58
N LYS A 5 -8.61 15.29 7.64
CA LYS A 5 -8.52 13.84 7.73
C LYS A 5 -7.07 13.39 7.49
N LYS A 6 -6.54 12.55 8.37
CA LYS A 6 -5.18 12.01 8.27
C LYS A 6 -5.20 10.68 7.54
N ILE A 7 -4.43 10.60 6.45
CA ILE A 7 -4.38 9.42 5.58
C ILE A 7 -2.96 8.88 5.52
N LEU A 8 -2.79 7.61 5.83
CA LEU A 8 -1.59 6.85 5.49
C LEU A 8 -1.82 6.12 4.17
N ILE A 9 -0.92 6.31 3.22
CA ILE A 9 -0.93 5.59 1.93
C ILE A 9 0.33 4.73 1.84
N ARG A 10 0.16 3.45 1.47
CA ARG A 10 1.26 2.49 1.32
C ARG A 10 1.45 2.08 -0.12
N ILE A 11 2.69 2.23 -0.63
CA ILE A 11 3.12 1.73 -1.94
C ILE A 11 4.60 1.33 -1.89
N GLY A 12 5.07 0.47 -2.80
CA GLY A 12 6.44 -0.01 -2.81
C GLY A 12 7.47 1.05 -3.17
N SER A 13 7.24 1.76 -4.27
CA SER A 13 8.08 2.84 -4.79
C SER A 13 7.26 3.65 -5.80
N LEU A 14 7.85 4.71 -6.38
CA LEU A 14 7.19 5.50 -7.43
C LEU A 14 7.92 5.41 -8.78
N ARG A 15 8.31 4.19 -9.19
CA ARG A 15 9.19 3.95 -10.35
C ARG A 15 8.51 4.14 -11.70
N HIS A 16 7.94 3.09 -12.29
CA HIS A 16 7.49 3.10 -13.68
C HIS A 16 6.15 2.41 -13.95
N GLY A 17 5.43 1.99 -12.93
CA GLY A 17 4.19 1.25 -13.08
C GLY A 17 2.98 2.13 -13.36
N GLY A 18 1.91 1.50 -13.86
CA GLY A 18 0.61 2.15 -14.04
C GLY A 18 -0.03 2.54 -12.70
N ALA A 19 0.10 1.70 -11.68
CA ALA A 19 -0.42 1.95 -10.34
C ALA A 19 0.21 3.20 -9.70
N GLU A 20 1.53 3.38 -9.86
CA GLU A 20 2.26 4.54 -9.35
C GLU A 20 1.81 5.83 -10.04
N LYS A 21 1.63 5.80 -11.37
CA LYS A 21 1.12 6.94 -12.13
C LYS A 21 -0.29 7.31 -11.70
N VAL A 22 -1.17 6.33 -11.57
CA VAL A 22 -2.56 6.53 -11.12
C VAL A 22 -2.58 7.11 -9.72
N LEU A 23 -1.78 6.58 -8.79
CA LEU A 23 -1.68 7.11 -7.43
C LEU A 23 -1.25 8.58 -7.41
N VAL A 24 -0.19 8.93 -8.14
CA VAL A 24 0.29 10.33 -8.18
C VAL A 24 -0.75 11.26 -8.80
N THR A 25 -1.44 10.81 -9.87
CA THR A 25 -2.57 11.56 -10.45
C THR A 25 -3.70 11.74 -9.44
N PHE A 26 -4.04 10.71 -8.69
CA PHE A 26 -5.03 10.78 -7.61
C PHE A 26 -4.61 11.80 -6.54
N LEU A 27 -3.35 11.75 -6.07
CA LEU A 27 -2.83 12.70 -5.08
C LEU A 27 -2.91 14.15 -5.55
N LYS A 28 -2.60 14.42 -6.84
CA LYS A 28 -2.69 15.76 -7.44
C LYS A 28 -4.11 16.34 -7.43
N ASN A 29 -5.13 15.48 -7.44
CA ASN A 29 -6.52 15.89 -7.46
C ASN A 29 -7.19 15.92 -6.07
N LEU A 30 -6.46 15.57 -5.01
CA LEU A 30 -7.00 15.67 -3.65
C LEU A 30 -6.97 17.11 -3.12
N PRO A 31 -8.04 17.58 -2.47
CA PRO A 31 -8.08 18.91 -1.87
C PRO A 31 -7.16 18.98 -0.65
N LYS A 32 -6.08 19.76 -0.76
CA LYS A 32 -5.03 19.93 0.27
C LYS A 32 -5.53 20.50 1.61
N ASP A 33 -6.66 21.19 1.58
CA ASP A 33 -7.29 21.78 2.76
C ASP A 33 -8.07 20.75 3.60
N LYS A 34 -8.46 19.60 3.00
CA LYS A 34 -9.22 18.55 3.66
C LYS A 34 -8.39 17.40 4.21
N TYR A 35 -7.18 17.19 3.66
CA TYR A 35 -6.38 16.01 3.96
C TYR A 35 -4.96 16.35 4.42
N GLU A 36 -4.45 15.57 5.37
CA GLU A 36 -3.05 15.45 5.75
C GLU A 36 -2.59 14.05 5.33
N ILE A 37 -1.63 13.94 4.42
CA ILE A 37 -1.27 12.68 3.78
C ILE A 37 0.18 12.34 4.07
N ASP A 38 0.40 11.17 4.65
CA ASP A 38 1.69 10.49 4.72
C ASP A 38 1.72 9.38 3.65
N LEU A 39 2.60 9.52 2.66
CA LEU A 39 2.87 8.52 1.64
C LEU A 39 4.12 7.73 2.04
N LEU A 40 3.95 6.49 2.49
CA LEU A 40 5.05 5.66 2.94
C LEU A 40 5.48 4.66 1.86
N LEU A 41 6.74 4.78 1.44
CA LEU A 41 7.39 3.94 0.43
C LEU A 41 8.29 2.90 1.09
N ASN A 42 8.40 1.70 0.50
CA ASN A 42 9.46 0.77 0.87
C ASN A 42 10.82 1.27 0.39
N LEU A 43 10.84 1.87 -0.81
CA LEU A 43 12.06 2.40 -1.41
C LEU A 43 11.80 3.81 -1.98
N TYR A 44 12.56 4.80 -1.51
CA TYR A 44 12.55 6.15 -2.06
C TYR A 44 13.27 6.16 -3.40
N SER A 45 12.57 5.79 -4.45
CA SER A 45 13.07 5.69 -5.82
C SER A 45 11.94 5.82 -6.83
N GLY A 46 12.22 6.43 -7.97
CA GLY A 46 11.33 6.44 -9.11
C GLY A 46 11.07 7.82 -9.70
N LYS A 47 10.71 7.81 -10.99
CA LYS A 47 10.51 9.03 -11.78
C LYS A 47 9.32 9.88 -11.31
N TYR A 48 8.31 9.23 -10.71
CA TYR A 48 7.13 9.93 -10.23
C TYR A 48 7.30 10.62 -8.87
N LEU A 49 8.47 10.48 -8.20
CA LEU A 49 8.76 11.20 -6.96
C LEU A 49 8.67 12.70 -7.13
N ALA A 50 9.20 13.23 -8.24
CA ALA A 50 9.16 14.66 -8.57
C ALA A 50 7.75 15.18 -8.87
N GLU A 51 6.80 14.29 -9.07
CA GLU A 51 5.42 14.64 -9.40
C GLU A 51 4.48 14.60 -8.19
N VAL A 52 4.96 14.13 -7.03
CA VAL A 52 4.17 14.10 -5.78
C VAL A 52 3.89 15.54 -5.34
N PRO A 53 2.64 15.89 -5.02
CA PRO A 53 2.32 17.25 -4.57
C PRO A 53 3.03 17.61 -3.26
N ASP A 54 3.45 18.87 -3.10
CA ASP A 54 4.21 19.36 -1.94
C ASP A 54 3.47 19.22 -0.60
N PHE A 55 2.14 19.12 -0.61
CA PHE A 55 1.37 18.94 0.61
C PHE A 55 1.34 17.46 1.10
N VAL A 56 1.89 16.53 0.32
CA VAL A 56 2.02 15.11 0.68
C VAL A 56 3.38 14.89 1.33
N ASN A 57 3.38 14.41 2.57
CA ASN A 57 4.60 14.05 3.27
C ASN A 57 5.09 12.67 2.84
N VAL A 58 6.22 12.60 2.15
CA VAL A 58 6.80 11.34 1.67
C VAL A 58 7.74 10.76 2.71
N LEU A 59 7.38 9.59 3.22
CA LEU A 59 8.16 8.77 4.14
C LEU A 59 8.71 7.54 3.39
N TYR A 60 9.79 6.95 3.89
CA TYR A 60 10.36 5.76 3.26
C TYR A 60 11.11 4.88 4.27
N LEU A 61 11.13 3.56 3.97
CA LEU A 61 11.89 2.59 4.76
C LEU A 61 13.35 2.55 4.33
N ASN A 62 13.60 2.66 3.02
CA ASN A 62 14.95 2.62 2.44
C ASN A 62 15.11 3.71 1.39
N LYS A 63 16.34 4.23 1.25
CA LYS A 63 16.72 5.18 0.21
C LYS A 63 17.76 4.55 -0.73
N GLY A 64 17.77 5.01 -1.98
CA GLY A 64 18.73 4.60 -3.01
C GLY A 64 18.11 3.72 -4.09
N GLU A 65 18.92 3.30 -5.04
CA GLU A 65 18.48 2.52 -6.19
C GLU A 65 18.04 1.09 -5.83
N MET A 66 17.17 0.53 -6.65
CA MET A 66 16.88 -0.89 -6.56
C MET A 66 18.10 -1.68 -7.04
N ILE A 67 18.58 -2.56 -6.18
CA ILE A 67 19.71 -3.41 -6.52
C ILE A 67 19.18 -4.60 -7.33
N THR A 68 19.33 -4.56 -8.65
CA THR A 68 18.91 -5.61 -9.57
C THR A 68 20.02 -6.62 -9.85
N THR A 69 21.29 -6.26 -9.56
CA THR A 69 22.46 -7.09 -9.81
C THR A 69 22.61 -8.19 -8.75
N ASN A 70 23.23 -9.31 -9.16
CA ASN A 70 23.58 -10.42 -8.24
C ASN A 70 25.08 -10.39 -7.87
N ARG A 71 25.69 -9.20 -7.81
CA ARG A 71 27.08 -9.05 -7.38
C ARG A 71 27.20 -9.39 -5.89
N LEU A 72 28.27 -10.09 -5.51
CA LEU A 72 28.52 -10.50 -4.13
C LEU A 72 28.52 -9.31 -3.14
N GLN A 73 29.05 -8.17 -3.56
CA GLN A 73 29.07 -6.93 -2.78
C GLN A 73 27.68 -6.36 -2.45
N ASP A 74 26.65 -6.71 -3.23
CA ASP A 74 25.29 -6.23 -3.05
C ASP A 74 24.46 -7.10 -2.08
N ILE A 75 24.93 -8.33 -1.81
CA ILE A 75 24.24 -9.32 -0.98
C ILE A 75 23.93 -8.78 0.42
N PRO A 76 24.88 -8.18 1.16
CA PRO A 76 24.62 -7.70 2.53
C PRO A 76 23.51 -6.63 2.56
N VAL A 77 23.52 -5.69 1.60
CA VAL A 77 22.52 -4.63 1.53
C VAL A 77 21.15 -5.18 1.17
N LYS A 78 21.08 -6.13 0.23
CA LYS A 78 19.83 -6.82 -0.11
C LYS A 78 19.27 -7.59 1.09
N ALA A 79 20.12 -8.39 1.75
CA ALA A 79 19.73 -9.16 2.91
C ALA A 79 19.21 -8.26 4.03
N PHE A 80 19.93 -7.17 4.34
CA PHE A 80 19.48 -6.19 5.34
C PHE A 80 18.11 -5.61 5.00
N ARG A 81 17.89 -5.15 3.76
CA ARG A 81 16.60 -4.59 3.32
C ARG A 81 15.46 -5.61 3.45
N VAL A 82 15.70 -6.86 3.06
CA VAL A 82 14.69 -7.93 3.15
C VAL A 82 14.37 -8.26 4.61
N ILE A 83 15.40 -8.42 5.45
CA ILE A 83 15.22 -8.70 6.89
C ILE A 83 14.47 -7.55 7.55
N TYR A 84 14.88 -6.31 7.30
CA TYR A 84 14.26 -5.12 7.86
C TYR A 84 12.77 -5.04 7.50
N GLN A 85 12.44 -5.25 6.23
CA GLN A 85 11.04 -5.25 5.79
C GLN A 85 10.23 -6.41 6.39
N LYS A 86 10.84 -7.61 6.51
CA LYS A 86 10.20 -8.75 7.18
C LYS A 86 9.92 -8.46 8.65
N VAL A 87 10.86 -7.88 9.37
CA VAL A 87 10.69 -7.52 10.78
C VAL A 87 9.53 -6.53 10.94
N LEU A 88 9.46 -5.49 10.11
CA LEU A 88 8.36 -4.52 10.16
C LEU A 88 7.00 -5.13 9.77
N LYS A 89 7.00 -6.14 8.90
CA LYS A 89 5.78 -6.89 8.53
C LYS A 89 5.30 -7.79 9.67
N ILE A 90 6.23 -8.47 10.37
CA ILE A 90 5.90 -9.35 11.51
C ILE A 90 5.49 -8.53 12.75
N PHE A 91 6.11 -7.36 12.93
CA PHE A 91 5.86 -6.47 14.06
C PHE A 91 5.36 -5.10 13.58
N PRO A 92 4.11 -4.99 13.11
CA PRO A 92 3.57 -3.72 12.58
C PRO A 92 3.66 -2.56 13.57
N ALA A 93 3.56 -2.84 14.87
CA ALA A 93 3.70 -1.83 15.92
C ALA A 93 5.03 -1.05 15.82
N LEU A 94 6.13 -1.71 15.41
CA LEU A 94 7.43 -1.03 15.22
C LEU A 94 7.37 -0.01 14.08
N LEU A 95 6.69 -0.35 12.97
CA LEU A 95 6.47 0.56 11.86
C LEU A 95 5.75 1.82 12.34
N TYR A 96 4.65 1.65 13.07
CA TYR A 96 3.82 2.76 13.54
C TYR A 96 4.51 3.58 14.61
N GLN A 97 5.27 2.96 15.50
CA GLN A 97 5.97 3.67 16.58
C GLN A 97 7.20 4.45 16.08
N TYR A 98 8.04 3.81 15.28
CA TYR A 98 9.34 4.39 14.91
C TYR A 98 9.31 5.14 13.58
N ILE A 99 8.69 4.58 12.55
CA ILE A 99 8.67 5.20 11.22
C ILE A 99 7.57 6.27 11.15
N LEU A 100 6.39 5.93 11.62
CA LEU A 100 5.24 6.82 11.63
C LEU A 100 5.14 7.68 12.91
N LYS A 101 6.13 7.54 13.82
CA LYS A 101 6.27 8.36 15.04
C LYS A 101 5.00 8.40 15.90
N GLY A 102 4.30 7.29 16.00
CA GLY A 102 3.06 7.17 16.76
C GLY A 102 1.87 7.96 16.21
N LYS A 103 1.95 8.49 14.98
CA LYS A 103 0.83 9.18 14.34
C LYS A 103 -0.39 8.29 14.25
N LYS A 104 -1.56 8.87 14.47
CA LYS A 104 -2.86 8.23 14.28
C LYS A 104 -3.47 8.68 12.96
N TYR A 105 -4.06 7.73 12.23
CA TYR A 105 -4.68 7.96 10.94
C TYR A 105 -6.18 7.70 11.00
N ASP A 106 -6.96 8.51 10.29
CA ASP A 106 -8.39 8.28 10.08
C ASP A 106 -8.60 7.20 9.00
N VAL A 107 -7.66 7.13 8.04
CA VAL A 107 -7.69 6.20 6.90
C VAL A 107 -6.31 5.62 6.68
N GLU A 108 -6.25 4.32 6.45
CA GLU A 108 -5.06 3.59 6.00
C GLU A 108 -5.36 2.93 4.66
N PHE A 109 -4.55 3.26 3.66
CA PHE A 109 -4.80 2.93 2.27
C PHE A 109 -3.65 2.14 1.66
N ALA A 110 -3.90 0.87 1.31
CA ALA A 110 -3.01 0.08 0.48
C ALA A 110 -3.20 0.47 -0.99
N ALA A 111 -2.29 1.26 -1.55
CA ALA A 111 -2.37 1.68 -2.95
C ALA A 111 -2.11 0.55 -3.95
N ILE A 112 -1.64 -0.62 -3.49
CA ILE A 112 -1.55 -1.87 -4.26
C ILE A 112 -1.83 -3.06 -3.34
N HIS A 113 -2.28 -4.16 -3.90
CA HIS A 113 -2.66 -5.39 -3.17
C HIS A 113 -1.53 -5.98 -2.32
N GLY A 114 -0.25 -5.74 -2.67
CA GLY A 114 0.91 -6.24 -1.91
C GLY A 114 1.03 -5.71 -0.48
N PHE A 115 0.27 -4.68 -0.11
CA PHE A 115 0.21 -4.14 1.25
C PHE A 115 -1.07 -4.52 2.01
N ARG A 116 -1.86 -5.48 1.49
CA ARG A 116 -3.09 -5.97 2.10
C ARG A 116 -2.89 -6.33 3.58
N ASP A 117 -2.00 -7.29 3.83
CA ASP A 117 -1.80 -7.82 5.18
C ASP A 117 -1.24 -6.75 6.14
N GLU A 118 -0.30 -5.90 5.67
CA GLU A 118 0.26 -4.82 6.48
C GLU A 118 -0.81 -3.84 6.96
N ILE A 119 -1.78 -3.50 6.09
CA ILE A 119 -2.87 -2.57 6.45
C ILE A 119 -3.92 -3.25 7.32
N LEU A 120 -4.29 -4.51 7.05
CA LEU A 120 -5.25 -5.25 7.86
C LEU A 120 -4.73 -5.54 9.27
N ASP A 121 -3.43 -5.87 9.38
CA ASP A 121 -2.76 -6.17 10.66
C ASP A 121 -2.32 -4.92 11.41
N SER A 122 -2.63 -3.73 10.90
CA SER A 122 -2.32 -2.46 11.54
C SER A 122 -2.80 -2.41 13.00
N PRO A 123 -2.00 -1.86 13.91
CA PRO A 123 -2.41 -1.67 15.30
C PRO A 123 -3.53 -0.62 15.46
N GLN A 124 -3.81 0.18 14.44
CA GLN A 124 -4.84 1.22 14.48
C GLN A 124 -6.21 0.66 14.07
N LYS A 125 -6.90 0.04 15.02
CA LYS A 125 -8.18 -0.65 14.76
C LYS A 125 -9.35 0.31 14.44
N SER A 126 -9.24 1.58 14.78
CA SER A 126 -10.28 2.59 14.51
C SER A 126 -10.17 3.29 13.15
N SER A 127 -9.07 3.13 12.45
CA SER A 127 -8.90 3.71 11.10
C SER A 127 -9.69 2.92 10.07
N LYS A 128 -10.22 3.62 9.06
CA LYS A 128 -10.82 2.99 7.89
C LYS A 128 -9.75 2.38 7.01
N LYS A 129 -9.96 1.14 6.57
CA LYS A 129 -9.02 0.38 5.73
C LYS A 129 -9.49 0.42 4.29
N LEU A 130 -8.65 0.94 3.40
CA LEU A 130 -8.92 1.01 1.97
C LEU A 130 -7.84 0.25 1.20
N ILE A 131 -8.23 -0.33 0.07
CA ILE A 131 -7.28 -0.99 -0.83
C ILE A 131 -7.62 -0.72 -2.29
N TRP A 132 -6.57 -0.61 -3.12
CA TRP A 132 -6.70 -0.49 -4.57
C TRP A 132 -6.11 -1.71 -5.27
N ILE A 133 -6.93 -2.34 -6.13
CA ILE A 133 -6.56 -3.53 -6.89
C ILE A 133 -6.34 -3.11 -8.34
N HIS A 134 -5.09 -3.21 -8.80
CA HIS A 134 -4.68 -2.80 -10.14
C HIS A 134 -4.48 -3.97 -11.11
N ASN A 135 -4.56 -5.21 -10.64
CA ASN A 135 -4.30 -6.40 -11.44
C ASN A 135 -5.42 -7.42 -11.25
N ASP A 136 -5.61 -8.27 -12.26
CA ASP A 136 -6.40 -9.49 -12.11
C ASP A 136 -5.65 -10.47 -11.19
N LEU A 137 -6.08 -10.57 -9.94
CA LEU A 137 -5.39 -11.36 -8.92
C LEU A 137 -5.44 -12.86 -9.18
N LYS A 138 -6.38 -13.34 -10.01
CA LYS A 138 -6.47 -14.74 -10.43
C LYS A 138 -5.45 -15.08 -11.53
N LYS A 139 -4.84 -14.06 -12.18
CA LYS A 139 -3.92 -14.22 -13.31
C LYS A 139 -2.70 -13.31 -13.20
N THR A 140 -2.01 -13.34 -12.05
CA THR A 140 -0.76 -12.57 -11.91
C THR A 140 0.44 -13.41 -12.38
N GLU A 141 1.52 -12.74 -12.82
CA GLU A 141 2.74 -13.41 -13.26
C GLU A 141 3.44 -14.22 -12.16
N PHE A 142 3.28 -13.80 -10.90
CA PHE A 142 4.06 -14.33 -9.78
C PHE A 142 3.25 -15.19 -8.81
N HIS A 143 1.94 -14.95 -8.70
CA HIS A 143 1.08 -15.63 -7.75
C HIS A 143 -0.39 -15.49 -8.14
N ASN A 144 -1.07 -16.61 -8.31
CA ASN A 144 -2.52 -16.63 -8.49
C ASN A 144 -3.18 -16.78 -7.11
N TYR A 145 -3.97 -15.79 -6.73
CA TYR A 145 -4.66 -15.79 -5.46
C TYR A 145 -5.75 -16.86 -5.43
N THR A 146 -5.77 -17.63 -4.36
CA THR A 146 -6.86 -18.58 -4.06
C THR A 146 -8.09 -17.83 -3.56
N ASP A 147 -9.26 -18.49 -3.57
CA ASP A 147 -10.48 -17.89 -3.03
C ASP A 147 -10.35 -17.55 -1.54
N GLU A 148 -9.59 -18.32 -0.76
CA GLU A 148 -9.30 -18.01 0.64
C GLU A 148 -8.49 -16.72 0.78
N GLU A 149 -7.51 -16.52 -0.07
CA GLU A 149 -6.71 -15.28 -0.09
C GLU A 149 -7.53 -14.07 -0.56
N PHE A 150 -8.47 -14.27 -1.50
CA PHE A 150 -9.44 -13.25 -1.90
C PHE A 150 -10.34 -12.83 -0.73
N ARG A 151 -10.81 -13.78 0.08
CA ARG A 151 -11.67 -13.47 1.25
C ARG A 151 -11.01 -12.53 2.23
N LYS A 152 -9.69 -12.55 2.37
CA LYS A 152 -8.96 -11.60 3.22
C LYS A 152 -9.17 -10.14 2.81
N PHE A 153 -9.49 -9.87 1.53
CA PHE A 153 -9.78 -8.51 1.09
C PHE A 153 -11.08 -7.95 1.67
N PHE A 154 -12.04 -8.81 2.05
CA PHE A 154 -13.28 -8.36 2.70
C PHE A 154 -13.08 -7.78 4.11
N GLY A 155 -11.87 -7.88 4.66
CA GLY A 155 -11.48 -7.13 5.86
C GLY A 155 -11.30 -5.61 5.64
N PHE A 156 -11.34 -5.13 4.40
CA PHE A 156 -11.28 -3.70 4.09
C PHE A 156 -12.66 -3.05 4.10
N ASP A 157 -12.74 -1.79 4.58
CA ASP A 157 -13.97 -1.00 4.52
C ASP A 157 -14.35 -0.61 3.08
N LYS A 158 -13.35 -0.50 2.19
CA LYS A 158 -13.53 -0.23 0.76
C LYS A 158 -12.47 -0.92 -0.07
N ILE A 159 -12.91 -1.64 -1.11
CA ILE A 159 -12.08 -2.22 -2.15
C ILE A 159 -12.33 -1.43 -3.43
N MET A 160 -11.29 -0.83 -3.98
CA MET A 160 -11.33 -0.14 -5.27
C MET A 160 -10.69 -1.02 -6.32
N VAL A 161 -11.33 -1.14 -7.46
CA VAL A 161 -10.87 -1.97 -8.58
C VAL A 161 -10.81 -1.15 -9.86
N ILE A 162 -9.96 -1.56 -10.82
CA ILE A 162 -9.75 -0.82 -12.07
C ILE A 162 -10.58 -1.35 -13.24
N SER A 163 -11.30 -2.45 -13.07
CA SER A 163 -12.11 -3.04 -14.14
C SER A 163 -13.34 -3.78 -13.60
N GLU A 164 -14.39 -3.83 -14.42
CA GLU A 164 -15.61 -4.58 -14.12
C GLU A 164 -15.35 -6.07 -13.92
N LYS A 165 -14.39 -6.66 -14.64
CA LYS A 165 -14.01 -8.05 -14.47
C LYS A 165 -13.52 -8.34 -13.06
N ILE A 166 -12.62 -7.49 -12.52
CA ILE A 166 -12.12 -7.65 -11.14
C ILE A 166 -13.26 -7.44 -10.15
N GLN A 167 -14.16 -6.51 -10.41
CA GLN A 167 -15.34 -6.29 -9.57
C GLN A 167 -16.22 -7.54 -9.52
N GLN A 168 -16.53 -8.14 -10.68
CA GLN A 168 -17.31 -9.38 -10.75
C GLN A 168 -16.67 -10.53 -9.98
N ASP A 169 -15.35 -10.68 -10.03
CA ASP A 169 -14.64 -11.71 -9.25
C ASP A 169 -14.89 -11.54 -7.73
N PHE A 170 -14.91 -10.31 -7.23
CA PHE A 170 -15.24 -10.03 -5.82
C PHE A 170 -16.72 -10.26 -5.50
N GLU A 171 -17.62 -9.85 -6.39
CA GLU A 171 -19.09 -10.02 -6.20
C GLU A 171 -19.50 -11.49 -6.16
N VAL A 172 -18.91 -12.33 -7.02
CA VAL A 172 -19.17 -13.79 -7.02
C VAL A 172 -18.74 -14.42 -5.70
N LEU A 173 -17.57 -14.02 -5.17
CA LEU A 173 -17.08 -14.56 -3.89
C LEU A 173 -17.90 -14.06 -2.70
N ALA A 174 -18.35 -12.79 -2.73
CA ALA A 174 -19.20 -12.25 -1.67
C ALA A 174 -20.55 -12.98 -1.59
N LYS A 175 -21.20 -13.24 -2.74
CA LYS A 175 -22.45 -13.99 -2.79
C LYS A 175 -22.32 -15.42 -2.24
N ASN A 176 -21.23 -16.10 -2.57
CA ASN A 176 -20.96 -17.46 -2.07
C ASN A 176 -20.73 -17.51 -0.54
N GLU A 177 -20.53 -16.38 0.11
CA GLU A 177 -20.42 -16.30 1.58
C GLU A 177 -21.76 -16.02 2.27
N GLU A 178 -22.68 -15.31 1.61
CA GLU A 178 -24.02 -15.05 2.15
C GLU A 178 -24.92 -16.32 2.10
N GLU A 179 -24.55 -17.28 1.25
CA GLU A 179 -25.28 -18.55 1.08
C GLU A 179 -24.79 -19.68 2.01
N LYS A 180 -23.77 -19.43 2.89
CA LYS A 180 -23.23 -20.40 3.86
C LYS A 180 -23.65 -20.06 5.28
#